data_3c7f2bdc7175562e3a4472ff85dab412
#
_entry.id   3c7f2bdc7175562e3a4472ff85dab412
#
_cell.length_a   1.000
_cell.length_b   1.000
_cell.length_c   1.000
_cell.angle_alpha   90.00
_cell.angle_beta   90.00
_cell.angle_gamma   90.00
#
_symmetry.space_group_name_H-M   'P 1'
#
loop_
_entity.id
_entity.type
_entity.pdbx_description
1 polymer ?
#
loop_
_entity_poly.entity_id
_entity_poly.type
_entity_poly.pdbx_seq_one_letter_code
_entity_poly.pdbx_strand_id
1 'polypeptide(L)'
;RQRVRLIHQSTTLTTDSLNYDRQQDIAYYFSGGQIVDSLNTLTSRWGQYTPDNHQALFRGDVKLVNPKFVLTADTLGYNTESYQSDLVGPTTILYEEETTILSTNGWYNTKTELSQLLDRSRIIHIDGVTLTGDTIYYDKANGYGRCLGNIESTDSANHMTLYGHVSEVWEDGGRAYVTDSAMMVDWSDSTAYTYMHADSLWTEEIRYQIYSLFPRDSVMVDSVMVAQAPDTIWRDTSYNQLRAFKHVRIYRDDIQAVCDSARYHGKDSVLLPHHYIVVVEFGNRCIGQLHRSGQLVWHDAQTARTEGLGLGDHTP
;
A
#
# COMPACT_ATOMS: atom_id res chain seq x y z
N ARG A 1 42.17 -27.59 0.46
CA ARG A 1 41.53 -26.30 0.20
C ARG A 1 41.75 -25.47 1.47
N GLN A 2 42.47 -24.35 1.37
CA GLN A 2 42.66 -23.41 2.47
C GLN A 2 41.54 -22.39 2.39
N ARG A 3 40.69 -22.30 3.43
CA ARG A 3 39.71 -21.22 3.57
C ARG A 3 40.46 -19.89 3.71
N VAL A 4 40.21 -18.99 2.77
CA VAL A 4 40.67 -17.60 2.87
C VAL A 4 39.72 -16.83 3.77
N ARG A 5 40.28 -16.13 4.75
CA ARG A 5 39.53 -15.24 5.64
C ARG A 5 40.13 -13.85 5.60
N LEU A 6 39.34 -12.87 5.19
CA LEU A 6 39.70 -11.46 5.20
C LEU A 6 38.88 -10.76 6.26
N ILE A 7 39.54 -10.00 7.13
CA ILE A 7 38.88 -9.24 8.19
C ILE A 7 39.19 -7.77 8.00
N HIS A 8 38.16 -6.97 7.95
CA HIS A 8 38.26 -5.51 7.93
C HIS A 8 37.22 -4.92 8.90
N GLN A 9 37.71 -4.28 9.97
CA GLN A 9 36.87 -3.78 11.06
C GLN A 9 35.93 -4.90 11.61
N SER A 10 34.58 -4.69 11.54
CA SER A 10 33.58 -5.67 11.94
C SER A 10 33.17 -6.66 10.84
N THR A 11 33.69 -6.50 9.64
CA THR A 11 33.32 -7.31 8.48
C THR A 11 34.31 -8.43 8.25
N THR A 12 33.81 -9.65 8.05
CA THR A 12 34.60 -10.83 7.71
C THR A 12 34.11 -11.44 6.40
N LEU A 13 35.01 -11.53 5.40
CA LEU A 13 34.80 -12.35 4.21
C LEU A 13 35.45 -13.72 4.41
N THR A 14 34.71 -14.77 4.12
CA THR A 14 35.20 -16.16 4.06
C THR A 14 34.92 -16.74 2.68
N THR A 15 35.94 -17.27 2.01
CA THR A 15 35.83 -17.89 0.67
C THR A 15 36.89 -18.95 0.47
N ASP A 16 36.72 -19.84 -0.49
CA ASP A 16 37.75 -20.81 -0.90
C ASP A 16 38.74 -20.25 -1.93
N SER A 17 38.42 -19.11 -2.56
CA SER A 17 39.27 -18.43 -3.51
C SER A 17 39.17 -16.91 -3.36
N LEU A 18 40.29 -16.24 -3.28
CA LEU A 18 40.35 -14.78 -3.31
C LEU A 18 41.48 -14.38 -4.28
N ASN A 19 41.16 -13.60 -5.28
CA ASN A 19 42.07 -13.07 -6.24
C ASN A 19 42.10 -11.56 -6.17
N TYR A 20 43.25 -10.97 -6.51
CA TYR A 20 43.39 -9.54 -6.59
C TYR A 20 44.09 -9.17 -7.90
N ASP A 21 43.39 -8.43 -8.73
CA ASP A 21 43.95 -7.86 -9.97
C ASP A 21 44.55 -6.50 -9.64
N ARG A 22 45.90 -6.45 -9.72
CA ARG A 22 46.66 -5.23 -9.41
C ARG A 22 46.57 -4.15 -10.48
N GLN A 23 46.19 -4.51 -11.71
CA GLN A 23 46.08 -3.54 -12.79
C GLN A 23 44.74 -2.79 -12.75
N GLN A 24 43.70 -3.51 -12.35
CA GLN A 24 42.34 -2.97 -12.27
C GLN A 24 41.97 -2.56 -10.84
N ASP A 25 42.82 -2.87 -9.85
CA ASP A 25 42.55 -2.70 -8.42
C ASP A 25 41.24 -3.36 -7.97
N ILE A 26 41.07 -4.64 -8.32
CA ILE A 26 39.84 -5.39 -8.07
C ILE A 26 40.15 -6.65 -7.26
N ALA A 27 39.44 -6.81 -6.15
CA ALA A 27 39.39 -8.07 -5.40
C ALA A 27 38.13 -8.87 -5.75
N TYR A 28 38.27 -10.17 -6.04
CA TYR A 28 37.13 -11.01 -6.39
C TYR A 28 37.29 -12.46 -5.96
N TYR A 29 36.16 -13.13 -5.75
CA TYR A 29 36.07 -14.59 -5.55
C TYR A 29 35.04 -15.19 -6.51
N PHE A 30 35.18 -16.50 -6.80
CA PHE A 30 34.32 -17.20 -7.78
C PHE A 30 33.91 -18.62 -7.34
N SER A 31 34.27 -19.06 -6.15
CA SER A 31 33.96 -20.40 -5.63
C SER A 31 33.04 -20.39 -4.43
N GLY A 32 32.21 -19.35 -4.36
CA GLY A 32 31.36 -19.08 -3.21
C GLY A 32 32.06 -18.25 -2.16
N GLY A 33 31.32 -17.34 -1.55
CA GLY A 33 31.77 -16.48 -0.48
C GLY A 33 30.67 -16.17 0.51
N GLN A 34 31.09 -15.91 1.75
CA GLN A 34 30.22 -15.42 2.81
C GLN A 34 30.84 -14.16 3.41
N ILE A 35 30.05 -13.10 3.48
CA ILE A 35 30.41 -11.86 4.14
C ILE A 35 29.51 -11.72 5.35
N VAL A 36 30.13 -11.49 6.50
CA VAL A 36 29.42 -11.30 7.78
C VAL A 36 29.88 -10.00 8.40
N ASP A 37 28.95 -9.14 8.74
CA ASP A 37 29.17 -7.96 9.57
C ASP A 37 28.32 -8.04 10.87
N SER A 38 28.14 -6.92 11.58
CA SER A 38 27.42 -6.89 12.86
C SER A 38 25.94 -7.25 12.74
N LEU A 39 25.32 -7.02 11.59
CA LEU A 39 23.87 -7.18 11.36
C LEU A 39 23.55 -8.07 10.16
N ASN A 40 24.50 -8.20 9.21
CA ASN A 40 24.22 -8.81 7.92
C ASN A 40 25.06 -10.06 7.70
N THR A 41 24.45 -11.03 7.05
CA THR A 41 25.14 -12.18 6.46
C THR A 41 24.78 -12.26 4.99
N LEU A 42 25.76 -12.02 4.11
CA LEU A 42 25.58 -12.13 2.68
C LEU A 42 26.33 -13.36 2.16
N THR A 43 25.67 -14.14 1.30
CA THR A 43 26.27 -15.26 0.56
C THR A 43 26.05 -15.09 -0.93
N SER A 44 27.03 -15.49 -1.75
CA SER A 44 26.90 -15.51 -3.22
C SER A 44 27.90 -16.47 -3.82
N ARG A 45 27.69 -16.88 -5.07
CA ARG A 45 28.66 -17.71 -5.80
C ARG A 45 29.89 -16.91 -6.23
N TRP A 46 29.68 -15.66 -6.64
CA TRP A 46 30.71 -14.75 -7.10
C TRP A 46 30.54 -13.39 -6.45
N GLY A 47 31.65 -12.77 -6.10
CA GLY A 47 31.67 -11.43 -5.57
C GLY A 47 32.92 -10.68 -5.98
N GLN A 48 32.76 -9.36 -6.18
CA GLN A 48 33.81 -8.43 -6.55
C GLN A 48 33.74 -7.18 -5.68
N TYR A 49 34.88 -6.61 -5.35
CA TYR A 49 34.99 -5.30 -4.72
C TYR A 49 36.01 -4.44 -5.48
N THR A 50 35.63 -3.22 -5.81
CA THR A 50 36.46 -2.21 -6.48
C THR A 50 36.66 -1.06 -5.50
N PRO A 51 37.87 -0.91 -4.90
CA PRO A 51 38.14 0.13 -3.91
C PRO A 51 37.95 1.56 -4.42
N ASP A 52 38.40 1.84 -5.66
CA ASP A 52 38.39 3.19 -6.23
C ASP A 52 37.00 3.87 -6.26
N ASN A 53 35.94 3.10 -6.44
CA ASN A 53 34.56 3.59 -6.50
C ASN A 53 33.69 3.05 -5.38
N HIS A 54 34.28 2.36 -4.41
CA HIS A 54 33.60 1.75 -3.27
C HIS A 54 32.47 0.77 -3.64
N GLN A 55 32.54 0.16 -4.84
CA GLN A 55 31.50 -0.73 -5.36
C GLN A 55 31.79 -2.19 -5.05
N ALA A 56 30.84 -2.86 -4.43
CA ALA A 56 30.77 -4.30 -4.32
C ALA A 56 29.68 -4.83 -5.26
N LEU A 57 29.93 -5.95 -5.92
CA LEU A 57 28.98 -6.62 -6.80
C LEU A 57 28.97 -8.11 -6.49
N PHE A 58 27.77 -8.65 -6.27
CA PHE A 58 27.53 -10.06 -5.95
C PHE A 58 26.64 -10.70 -7.00
N ARG A 59 26.95 -11.92 -7.41
CA ARG A 59 26.20 -12.66 -8.43
C ARG A 59 26.04 -14.13 -8.09
N GLY A 60 24.94 -14.69 -8.56
CA GLY A 60 24.60 -16.10 -8.46
C GLY A 60 24.19 -16.51 -7.05
N ASP A 61 22.93 -16.83 -6.87
CA ASP A 61 22.31 -17.24 -5.61
C ASP A 61 22.61 -16.27 -4.46
N VAL A 62 22.52 -14.97 -4.73
CA VAL A 62 22.77 -13.97 -3.71
C VAL A 62 21.68 -14.08 -2.64
N LYS A 63 22.10 -14.23 -1.40
CA LYS A 63 21.23 -14.21 -0.22
C LYS A 63 21.81 -13.29 0.83
N LEU A 64 21.04 -12.26 1.21
CA LEU A 64 21.39 -11.35 2.29
C LEU A 64 20.37 -11.55 3.43
N VAL A 65 20.88 -11.86 4.60
CA VAL A 65 20.08 -12.04 5.82
C VAL A 65 20.41 -10.90 6.77
N ASN A 66 19.39 -10.18 7.16
CA ASN A 66 19.40 -9.12 8.18
C ASN A 66 18.34 -9.44 9.23
N PRO A 67 18.41 -8.99 10.48
CA PRO A 67 17.36 -9.22 11.48
C PRO A 67 15.95 -8.78 11.07
N LYS A 68 15.83 -7.78 10.16
CA LYS A 68 14.55 -7.26 9.68
C LYS A 68 14.12 -7.85 8.34
N PHE A 69 15.03 -8.38 7.53
CA PHE A 69 14.67 -8.88 6.21
C PHE A 69 15.59 -9.99 5.70
N VAL A 70 15.06 -10.76 4.79
CA VAL A 70 15.81 -11.71 3.96
C VAL A 70 15.63 -11.32 2.51
N LEU A 71 16.76 -11.04 1.82
CA LEU A 71 16.79 -10.73 0.39
C LEU A 71 17.42 -11.89 -0.36
N THR A 72 16.79 -12.28 -1.47
CA THR A 72 17.33 -13.22 -2.46
C THR A 72 17.32 -12.56 -3.83
N ALA A 73 18.44 -12.63 -4.55
CA ALA A 73 18.59 -12.01 -5.86
C ALA A 73 19.54 -12.81 -6.75
N ASP A 74 19.48 -12.58 -8.06
CA ASP A 74 20.52 -13.04 -8.96
C ASP A 74 21.78 -12.19 -8.86
N THR A 75 21.60 -10.87 -8.83
CA THR A 75 22.69 -9.89 -8.74
C THR A 75 22.33 -8.79 -7.75
N LEU A 76 23.29 -8.43 -6.90
CA LEU A 76 23.17 -7.34 -5.93
C LEU A 76 24.41 -6.45 -5.99
N GLY A 77 24.20 -5.16 -6.24
CA GLY A 77 25.22 -4.12 -6.07
C GLY A 77 25.18 -3.53 -4.67
N TYR A 78 26.31 -3.06 -4.17
CA TYR A 78 26.39 -2.30 -2.93
C TYR A 78 27.53 -1.28 -2.99
N ASN A 79 27.22 -0.04 -2.66
CA ASN A 79 28.24 1.00 -2.50
C ASN A 79 28.52 1.24 -1.03
N THR A 80 29.76 1.01 -0.60
CA THR A 80 30.16 1.07 0.81
C THR A 80 30.31 2.49 1.35
N GLU A 81 30.36 3.50 0.47
CA GLU A 81 30.45 4.92 0.83
C GLU A 81 29.06 5.58 0.89
N SER A 82 28.23 5.39 -0.15
CA SER A 82 26.86 5.94 -0.20
C SER A 82 25.85 5.10 0.55
N TYR A 83 26.17 3.87 0.92
CA TYR A 83 25.30 2.89 1.59
C TYR A 83 24.09 2.46 0.74
N GLN A 84 24.21 2.58 -0.58
CA GLN A 84 23.17 2.20 -1.52
C GLN A 84 23.35 0.75 -1.98
N SER A 85 22.27 0.00 -1.93
CA SER A 85 22.13 -1.33 -2.52
C SER A 85 21.35 -1.24 -3.81
N ASP A 86 21.86 -1.80 -4.90
CA ASP A 86 21.22 -1.82 -6.20
C ASP A 86 20.70 -3.24 -6.49
N LEU A 87 19.42 -3.35 -6.78
CA LEU A 87 18.73 -4.58 -7.15
C LEU A 87 18.83 -4.75 -8.67
N VAL A 88 19.43 -5.84 -9.13
CA VAL A 88 19.61 -6.11 -10.56
C VAL A 88 19.11 -7.53 -10.88
N GLY A 89 18.03 -7.60 -11.67
CA GLY A 89 17.36 -8.84 -12.00
C GLY A 89 16.38 -9.31 -10.90
N PRO A 90 15.78 -10.49 -11.07
CA PRO A 90 14.76 -10.99 -10.17
C PRO A 90 15.21 -11.00 -8.71
N THR A 91 14.52 -10.25 -7.89
CA THR A 91 14.79 -10.07 -6.46
C THR A 91 13.52 -10.27 -5.65
N THR A 92 13.64 -11.03 -4.57
CA THR A 92 12.60 -11.21 -3.57
C THR A 92 13.12 -10.74 -2.22
N ILE A 93 12.37 -9.87 -1.55
CA ILE A 93 12.69 -9.42 -0.19
C ILE A 93 11.51 -9.81 0.70
N LEU A 94 11.79 -10.56 1.75
CA LEU A 94 10.83 -10.84 2.83
C LEU A 94 11.21 -9.91 4.01
N TYR A 95 10.37 -8.93 4.28
CA TYR A 95 10.58 -7.91 5.31
C TYR A 95 9.70 -8.19 6.52
N GLU A 96 10.31 -8.26 7.71
CA GLU A 96 9.67 -8.53 9.03
C GLU A 96 8.74 -9.75 9.02
N GLU A 97 8.98 -10.73 8.12
CA GLU A 97 8.15 -11.93 7.92
C GLU A 97 6.70 -11.65 7.46
N GLU A 98 6.33 -10.39 7.24
CA GLU A 98 4.97 -9.95 6.93
C GLU A 98 4.83 -9.42 5.49
N THR A 99 5.87 -8.80 4.95
CA THR A 99 5.80 -8.15 3.64
C THR A 99 6.76 -8.80 2.65
N THR A 100 6.23 -9.31 1.54
CA THR A 100 7.02 -9.80 0.41
C THR A 100 7.09 -8.74 -0.68
N ILE A 101 8.31 -8.39 -1.10
CA ILE A 101 8.57 -7.46 -2.19
C ILE A 101 9.19 -8.23 -3.35
N LEU A 102 8.59 -8.10 -4.53
CA LEU A 102 9.06 -8.67 -5.79
C LEU A 102 9.47 -7.54 -6.73
N SER A 103 10.72 -7.51 -7.14
CA SER A 103 11.27 -6.47 -8.03
C SER A 103 12.31 -7.05 -8.96
N THR A 104 12.52 -6.42 -10.11
CA THR A 104 13.62 -6.74 -11.02
C THR A 104 14.67 -5.65 -11.09
N ASN A 105 14.33 -4.46 -10.58
CA ASN A 105 15.19 -3.29 -10.62
C ASN A 105 14.81 -2.33 -9.50
N GLY A 106 15.80 -1.66 -8.93
CA GLY A 106 15.58 -0.68 -7.88
C GLY A 106 16.79 -0.48 -7.01
N TRP A 107 16.62 0.32 -5.98
CA TRP A 107 17.67 0.56 -5.01
C TRP A 107 17.09 0.80 -3.60
N TYR A 108 17.89 0.54 -2.60
CA TYR A 108 17.63 0.82 -1.20
C TYR A 108 18.88 1.43 -0.55
N ASN A 109 18.72 2.53 0.18
CA ASN A 109 19.79 3.13 0.95
C ASN A 109 19.67 2.75 2.42
N THR A 110 20.64 2.00 2.92
CA THR A 110 20.61 1.44 4.29
C THR A 110 20.80 2.50 5.39
N LYS A 111 21.28 3.70 5.04
CA LYS A 111 21.51 4.80 5.99
C LYS A 111 20.34 5.77 6.07
N THR A 112 19.75 6.12 4.94
CA THR A 112 18.63 7.06 4.86
C THR A 112 17.28 6.36 4.94
N GLU A 113 17.26 5.04 4.79
CA GLU A 113 16.06 4.20 4.71
C GLU A 113 15.12 4.59 3.55
N LEU A 114 15.67 5.25 2.52
CA LEU A 114 14.98 5.54 1.25
C LEU A 114 15.08 4.35 0.31
N SER A 115 14.01 4.10 -0.44
CA SER A 115 13.99 3.07 -1.48
C SER A 115 13.21 3.49 -2.70
N GLN A 116 13.57 2.91 -3.83
CA GLN A 116 12.82 3.02 -5.07
C GLN A 116 12.86 1.69 -5.81
N LEU A 117 11.69 1.15 -6.10
CA LEU A 117 11.51 -0.04 -6.94
C LEU A 117 11.05 0.41 -8.32
N LEU A 118 11.55 -0.25 -9.35
CA LEU A 118 11.30 0.07 -10.75
C LEU A 118 10.75 -1.17 -11.47
N ASP A 119 10.38 -1.02 -12.75
CA ASP A 119 10.01 -2.11 -13.64
C ASP A 119 8.83 -2.96 -13.15
N ARG A 120 7.74 -2.29 -12.76
CA ARG A 120 6.49 -2.92 -12.33
C ARG A 120 6.67 -3.87 -11.15
N SER A 121 7.17 -3.34 -10.07
CA SER A 121 7.36 -4.08 -8.82
C SER A 121 6.04 -4.35 -8.10
N ARG A 122 6.05 -5.38 -7.24
CA ARG A 122 4.89 -5.79 -6.45
C ARG A 122 5.24 -5.94 -4.99
N ILE A 123 4.41 -5.38 -4.12
CA ILE A 123 4.47 -5.52 -2.67
C ILE A 123 3.24 -6.32 -2.23
N ILE A 124 3.44 -7.31 -1.37
CA ILE A 124 2.40 -8.22 -0.86
C ILE A 124 2.53 -8.27 0.66
N HIS A 125 1.52 -7.77 1.36
CA HIS A 125 1.45 -7.87 2.82
C HIS A 125 0.65 -9.11 3.25
N ILE A 126 0.99 -9.65 4.42
CA ILE A 126 0.36 -10.87 4.97
C ILE A 126 -1.16 -10.70 5.17
N ASP A 127 -1.62 -9.49 5.46
CA ASP A 127 -3.05 -9.16 5.61
C ASP A 127 -3.84 -9.19 4.29
N GLY A 128 -3.18 -9.55 3.18
CA GLY A 128 -3.82 -9.64 1.87
C GLY A 128 -3.87 -8.32 1.09
N VAL A 129 -3.19 -7.30 1.58
CA VAL A 129 -2.99 -6.04 0.82
C VAL A 129 -1.85 -6.24 -0.18
N THR A 130 -2.11 -5.91 -1.44
CA THR A 130 -1.09 -5.92 -2.50
C THR A 130 -1.01 -4.57 -3.18
N LEU A 131 0.19 -4.15 -3.56
CA LEU A 131 0.45 -2.95 -4.35
C LEU A 131 1.33 -3.31 -5.54
N THR A 132 0.92 -2.95 -6.74
CA THR A 132 1.69 -3.06 -7.96
C THR A 132 1.78 -1.70 -8.65
N GLY A 133 2.94 -1.34 -9.16
CA GLY A 133 3.14 -0.10 -9.90
C GLY A 133 4.46 -0.09 -10.65
N ASP A 134 4.59 0.80 -11.63
CA ASP A 134 5.79 0.87 -12.48
C ASP A 134 6.99 1.46 -11.72
N THR A 135 6.73 2.39 -10.79
CA THR A 135 7.72 2.94 -9.86
C THR A 135 7.12 3.06 -8.48
N ILE A 136 7.75 2.48 -7.48
CA ILE A 136 7.34 2.58 -6.08
C ILE A 136 8.49 3.20 -5.29
N TYR A 137 8.29 4.40 -4.78
CA TYR A 137 9.19 5.10 -3.88
C TYR A 137 8.69 4.99 -2.44
N TYR A 138 9.60 4.77 -1.50
CA TYR A 138 9.27 4.72 -0.08
C TYR A 138 10.35 5.37 0.78
N ASP A 139 9.92 6.28 1.63
CA ASP A 139 10.70 6.95 2.67
C ASP A 139 10.24 6.44 4.03
N LYS A 140 10.96 5.43 4.54
CA LYS A 140 10.60 4.77 5.79
C LYS A 140 10.71 5.69 6.98
N ALA A 141 11.71 6.58 6.99
CA ALA A 141 11.94 7.50 8.10
C ALA A 141 10.78 8.47 8.32
N ASN A 142 10.09 8.84 7.23
CA ASN A 142 8.94 9.74 7.25
C ASN A 142 7.59 9.02 7.07
N GLY A 143 7.57 7.68 6.91
CA GLY A 143 6.35 6.92 6.66
C GLY A 143 5.62 7.40 5.41
N TYR A 144 6.35 7.76 4.35
CA TYR A 144 5.81 8.28 3.11
C TYR A 144 6.09 7.35 1.94
N GLY A 145 5.05 7.00 1.21
CA GLY A 145 5.14 6.21 -0.02
C GLY A 145 4.55 6.95 -1.22
N ARG A 146 5.14 6.73 -2.40
CA ARG A 146 4.62 7.22 -3.68
C ARG A 146 4.72 6.13 -4.73
N CYS A 147 3.61 5.88 -5.43
CA CYS A 147 3.55 4.93 -6.53
C CYS A 147 3.17 5.65 -7.82
N LEU A 148 3.85 5.32 -8.91
CA LEU A 148 3.64 5.93 -10.23
C LEU A 148 3.47 4.85 -11.29
N GLY A 149 2.56 5.09 -12.21
CA GLY A 149 2.31 4.28 -13.41
C GLY A 149 1.58 2.97 -13.13
N ASN A 150 0.48 2.74 -13.82
CA ASN A 150 -0.28 1.49 -13.84
C ASN A 150 -0.51 0.88 -12.44
N ILE A 151 -1.00 1.70 -11.54
CA ILE A 151 -1.19 1.31 -10.14
C ILE A 151 -2.36 0.36 -10.03
N GLU A 152 -2.14 -0.72 -9.29
CA GLU A 152 -3.16 -1.66 -8.83
C GLU A 152 -2.89 -1.96 -7.35
N SER A 153 -3.81 -1.54 -6.48
CA SER A 153 -3.76 -1.81 -5.04
C SER A 153 -4.99 -2.60 -4.64
N THR A 154 -4.82 -3.83 -4.22
CA THR A 154 -5.90 -4.72 -3.79
C THR A 154 -5.85 -4.92 -2.29
N ASP A 155 -6.97 -4.74 -1.63
CA ASP A 155 -7.23 -5.09 -0.25
C ASP A 155 -8.22 -6.26 -0.22
N SER A 156 -7.69 -7.45 0.00
CA SER A 156 -8.49 -8.69 -0.02
C SER A 156 -9.41 -8.80 1.20
N ALA A 157 -9.06 -8.20 2.33
CA ALA A 157 -9.87 -8.22 3.53
C ALA A 157 -11.13 -7.36 3.38
N ASN A 158 -10.99 -6.19 2.73
CA ASN A 158 -12.10 -5.28 2.46
C ASN A 158 -12.74 -5.49 1.08
N HIS A 159 -12.31 -6.49 0.31
CA HIS A 159 -12.84 -6.82 -1.01
C HIS A 159 -12.81 -5.63 -1.98
N MET A 160 -11.72 -4.89 -1.99
CA MET A 160 -11.58 -3.65 -2.75
C MET A 160 -10.30 -3.64 -3.58
N THR A 161 -10.37 -3.09 -4.78
CA THR A 161 -9.21 -2.83 -5.63
C THR A 161 -9.22 -1.38 -6.10
N LEU A 162 -8.10 -0.70 -5.98
CA LEU A 162 -7.88 0.66 -6.45
C LEU A 162 -6.94 0.67 -7.65
N TYR A 163 -7.27 1.46 -8.65
CA TYR A 163 -6.48 1.70 -9.86
C TYR A 163 -6.21 3.18 -10.03
N GLY A 164 -5.09 3.52 -10.67
CA GLY A 164 -4.72 4.89 -11.01
C GLY A 164 -3.31 4.98 -11.58
N HIS A 165 -2.80 6.20 -11.78
CA HIS A 165 -1.45 6.42 -12.28
C HIS A 165 -0.52 7.12 -11.29
N VAL A 166 -1.08 7.81 -10.30
CA VAL A 166 -0.32 8.43 -9.21
C VAL A 166 -1.00 8.09 -7.89
N SER A 167 -0.25 7.58 -6.94
CA SER A 167 -0.69 7.35 -5.57
C SER A 167 0.35 7.83 -4.58
N GLU A 168 -0.11 8.39 -3.47
CA GLU A 168 0.72 8.75 -2.33
C GLU A 168 0.07 8.21 -1.05
N VAL A 169 0.90 7.79 -0.10
CA VAL A 169 0.49 7.21 1.17
C VAL A 169 1.28 7.85 2.30
N TRP A 170 0.61 8.18 3.38
CA TRP A 170 1.20 8.64 4.63
C TRP A 170 0.75 7.70 5.75
N GLU A 171 1.70 7.00 6.35
CA GLU A 171 1.42 6.08 7.48
C GLU A 171 0.88 6.84 8.68
N ASP A 172 1.40 8.06 8.93
CA ASP A 172 0.83 8.96 9.92
C ASP A 172 -0.58 9.38 9.52
N GLY A 173 -1.57 8.96 10.30
CA GLY A 173 -2.99 9.19 10.07
C GLY A 173 -3.64 8.26 9.03
N GLY A 174 -2.95 7.22 8.54
CA GLY A 174 -3.50 6.21 7.62
C GLY A 174 -4.12 6.84 6.38
N ARG A 175 -3.45 7.86 5.81
CA ARG A 175 -3.95 8.62 4.66
C ARG A 175 -3.35 8.12 3.37
N ALA A 176 -4.19 7.95 2.36
CA ALA A 176 -3.72 7.67 1.00
C ALA A 176 -4.57 8.43 -0.02
N TYR A 177 -3.96 8.73 -1.15
CA TYR A 177 -4.72 9.23 -2.27
C TYR A 177 -4.28 8.60 -3.59
N VAL A 178 -5.22 8.49 -4.52
CA VAL A 178 -4.98 8.01 -5.88
C VAL A 178 -5.58 9.00 -6.86
N THR A 179 -4.87 9.33 -7.92
CA THR A 179 -5.33 10.25 -8.95
C THR A 179 -4.90 9.79 -10.33
N ASP A 180 -5.32 10.56 -11.33
CA ASP A 180 -5.09 10.29 -12.73
C ASP A 180 -5.74 8.96 -13.16
N SER A 181 -7.00 9.06 -13.56
CA SER A 181 -7.89 7.92 -13.85
C SER A 181 -8.16 7.03 -12.64
N ALA A 182 -8.38 7.65 -11.47
CA ALA A 182 -8.62 6.91 -10.24
C ALA A 182 -9.92 6.12 -10.32
N MET A 183 -9.84 4.81 -10.07
CA MET A 183 -10.99 3.91 -10.06
C MET A 183 -10.90 2.98 -8.85
N MET A 184 -12.04 2.81 -8.17
CA MET A 184 -12.23 1.80 -7.13
C MET A 184 -13.20 0.73 -7.67
N VAL A 185 -12.89 -0.51 -7.38
CA VAL A 185 -13.79 -1.64 -7.58
C VAL A 185 -14.03 -2.31 -6.24
N ASP A 186 -15.27 -2.31 -5.79
CA ASP A 186 -15.74 -3.09 -4.64
C ASP A 186 -16.36 -4.40 -5.16
N TRP A 187 -15.80 -5.51 -4.73
CA TRP A 187 -16.20 -6.86 -5.10
C TRP A 187 -16.66 -7.70 -3.88
N SER A 188 -17.13 -7.01 -2.82
CA SER A 188 -17.71 -7.64 -1.62
C SER A 188 -18.98 -8.45 -1.94
N ASP A 189 -19.75 -7.99 -2.92
CA ASP A 189 -20.84 -8.75 -3.49
C ASP A 189 -20.36 -9.49 -4.75
N SER A 190 -20.26 -10.82 -4.69
CA SER A 190 -19.80 -11.65 -5.81
C SER A 190 -20.74 -11.64 -7.03
N THR A 191 -21.96 -11.15 -6.86
CA THR A 191 -23.00 -11.09 -7.91
C THR A 191 -23.11 -9.72 -8.57
N ALA A 192 -22.67 -8.64 -7.88
CA ALA A 192 -22.80 -7.28 -8.38
C ALA A 192 -21.65 -6.40 -7.90
N TYR A 193 -20.64 -6.20 -8.75
CA TYR A 193 -19.50 -5.34 -8.45
C TYR A 193 -19.90 -3.86 -8.52
N THR A 194 -19.38 -3.07 -7.58
CA THR A 194 -19.52 -1.61 -7.62
C THR A 194 -18.24 -0.97 -8.12
N TYR A 195 -18.36 -0.17 -9.16
CA TYR A 195 -17.28 0.61 -9.75
C TYR A 195 -17.45 2.07 -9.40
N MET A 196 -16.41 2.72 -8.91
CA MET A 196 -16.39 4.16 -8.69
C MET A 196 -15.18 4.77 -9.40
N HIS A 197 -15.43 5.68 -10.31
CA HIS A 197 -14.42 6.46 -11.01
C HIS A 197 -14.48 7.92 -10.56
N ALA A 198 -13.33 8.57 -10.39
CA ALA A 198 -13.21 10.00 -10.09
C ALA A 198 -11.86 10.54 -10.60
N ASP A 199 -11.70 11.87 -10.61
CA ASP A 199 -10.39 12.46 -10.90
C ASP A 199 -9.39 12.09 -9.79
N SER A 200 -9.85 12.03 -8.52
CA SER A 200 -9.05 11.56 -7.40
C SER A 200 -9.89 10.88 -6.32
N LEU A 201 -9.30 9.88 -5.69
CA LEU A 201 -9.83 9.15 -4.54
C LEU A 201 -8.90 9.34 -3.34
N TRP A 202 -9.45 9.70 -2.20
CA TRP A 202 -8.74 9.87 -0.93
C TRP A 202 -9.26 8.90 0.10
N THR A 203 -8.37 8.24 0.78
CA THR A 203 -8.69 7.39 1.94
C THR A 203 -8.05 7.96 3.20
N GLU A 204 -8.74 7.80 4.31
CA GLU A 204 -8.31 8.29 5.61
C GLU A 204 -8.85 7.37 6.69
N GLU A 205 -8.01 6.95 7.64
CA GLU A 205 -8.44 6.22 8.81
C GLU A 205 -8.98 7.20 9.86
N ILE A 206 -10.27 7.12 10.16
CA ILE A 206 -10.92 7.91 11.20
C ILE A 206 -10.91 7.13 12.51
N ARG A 207 -10.12 7.57 13.46
CA ARG A 207 -10.04 6.98 14.81
C ARG A 207 -11.02 7.66 15.76
N TYR A 208 -11.74 6.87 16.54
CA TYR A 208 -12.68 7.37 17.53
C TYR A 208 -12.76 6.41 18.71
N GLN A 209 -13.32 6.89 19.80
CA GLN A 209 -13.51 6.09 21.00
C GLN A 209 -14.98 5.68 21.15
N ILE A 210 -15.19 4.41 21.44
CA ILE A 210 -16.50 3.90 21.86
C ILE A 210 -16.43 3.52 23.34
N TYR A 211 -17.54 3.63 24.03
CA TYR A 211 -17.62 3.17 25.40
C TYR A 211 -18.67 2.07 25.55
N SER A 212 -18.39 1.15 26.45
CA SER A 212 -19.34 0.12 26.90
C SER A 212 -19.61 0.31 28.38
N LEU A 213 -20.87 0.26 28.75
CA LEU A 213 -21.30 0.33 30.16
C LEU A 213 -21.48 -1.08 30.69
N PHE A 214 -20.79 -1.40 31.76
CA PHE A 214 -20.93 -2.66 32.46
C PHE A 214 -21.68 -2.42 33.77
N PRO A 215 -22.88 -3.03 34.00
CA PRO A 215 -23.57 -2.88 35.24
C PRO A 215 -22.72 -3.40 36.40
N ARG A 216 -22.68 -2.66 37.49
CA ARG A 216 -22.15 -3.11 38.78
C ARG A 216 -23.23 -3.70 39.63
N ASP A 217 -22.89 -4.68 40.45
CA ASP A 217 -23.78 -5.21 41.43
C ASP A 217 -24.17 -4.13 42.47
N SER A 218 -25.43 -4.16 42.89
CA SER A 218 -25.90 -3.28 43.95
C SER A 218 -25.19 -3.61 45.26
N VAL A 219 -24.82 -2.60 46.02
CA VAL A 219 -24.14 -2.77 47.32
C VAL A 219 -25.12 -2.41 48.46
N MET A 220 -25.10 -3.20 49.54
CA MET A 220 -25.84 -2.89 50.75
C MET A 220 -25.13 -1.78 51.53
N VAL A 221 -25.77 -0.66 51.72
CA VAL A 221 -25.35 0.45 52.58
C VAL A 221 -26.44 0.70 53.60
N ASP A 222 -26.12 0.60 54.87
CA ASP A 222 -27.06 0.80 55.99
C ASP A 222 -28.40 0.05 55.85
N SER A 223 -28.34 -1.24 55.43
CA SER A 223 -29.50 -2.11 55.17
C SER A 223 -30.36 -1.70 53.97
N VAL A 224 -29.89 -0.80 53.11
CA VAL A 224 -30.55 -0.39 51.85
C VAL A 224 -29.72 -0.84 50.67
N MET A 225 -30.35 -1.48 49.66
CA MET A 225 -29.70 -1.82 48.38
C MET A 225 -29.51 -0.56 47.56
N VAL A 226 -28.27 -0.18 47.33
CA VAL A 226 -27.90 0.98 46.50
C VAL A 226 -27.30 0.49 45.18
N ALA A 227 -27.92 0.91 44.08
CA ALA A 227 -27.38 0.65 42.74
C ALA A 227 -26.08 1.46 42.53
N GLN A 228 -25.04 0.80 42.07
CA GLN A 228 -23.78 1.46 41.72
C GLN A 228 -23.84 1.99 40.26
N ALA A 229 -23.14 3.10 40.02
CA ALA A 229 -22.94 3.57 38.65
C ALA A 229 -22.19 2.51 37.83
N PRO A 230 -22.57 2.28 36.57
CA PRO A 230 -21.91 1.30 35.72
C PRO A 230 -20.45 1.69 35.46
N ASP A 231 -19.60 0.68 35.33
CA ASP A 231 -18.25 0.90 34.87
C ASP A 231 -18.26 1.25 33.38
N THR A 232 -17.51 2.30 33.02
CA THR A 232 -17.33 2.72 31.64
C THR A 232 -15.99 2.24 31.13
N ILE A 233 -15.97 1.35 30.14
CA ILE A 233 -14.77 0.90 29.46
C ILE A 233 -14.71 1.58 28.10
N TRP A 234 -13.68 2.36 27.88
CA TRP A 234 -13.39 2.99 26.60
C TRP A 234 -12.54 2.07 25.72
N ARG A 235 -12.88 1.98 24.45
CA ARG A 235 -12.11 1.26 23.44
C ARG A 235 -11.87 2.16 22.24
N ASP A 236 -10.62 2.24 21.82
CA ASP A 236 -10.26 2.84 20.56
C ASP A 236 -10.72 1.95 19.41
N THR A 237 -11.29 2.56 18.40
CA THR A 237 -11.73 1.89 17.18
C THR A 237 -11.52 2.82 16.01
N SER A 238 -11.49 2.29 14.78
CA SER A 238 -11.34 3.09 13.58
C SER A 238 -12.23 2.58 12.45
N TYR A 239 -12.42 3.41 11.45
CA TYR A 239 -13.00 3.03 10.18
C TYR A 239 -12.35 3.81 9.05
N ASN A 240 -12.33 3.24 7.87
CA ASN A 240 -11.83 3.90 6.68
C ASN A 240 -12.92 4.78 6.06
N GLN A 241 -12.56 6.02 5.75
CA GLN A 241 -13.38 6.96 5.00
C GLN A 241 -12.79 7.13 3.61
N LEU A 242 -13.60 6.95 2.57
CA LEU A 242 -13.23 7.25 1.18
C LEU A 242 -13.92 8.54 0.75
N ARG A 243 -13.17 9.41 0.09
CA ARG A 243 -13.67 10.64 -0.56
C ARG A 243 -13.29 10.61 -2.03
N ALA A 244 -14.27 10.79 -2.89
CA ALA A 244 -14.09 10.92 -4.32
C ALA A 244 -14.32 12.38 -4.75
N PHE A 245 -13.43 12.93 -5.57
CA PHE A 245 -13.49 14.32 -5.99
C PHE A 245 -13.47 14.45 -7.50
N LYS A 246 -14.38 15.25 -8.01
CA LYS A 246 -14.60 15.63 -9.39
C LYS A 246 -14.96 14.47 -10.32
N HIS A 247 -15.94 14.70 -11.16
CA HIS A 247 -16.41 13.78 -12.20
C HIS A 247 -16.68 12.37 -11.67
N VAL A 248 -17.24 12.29 -10.46
CA VAL A 248 -17.53 11.00 -9.81
C VAL A 248 -18.61 10.27 -10.59
N ARG A 249 -18.32 9.04 -10.97
CA ARG A 249 -19.25 8.12 -11.62
C ARG A 249 -19.24 6.81 -10.84
N ILE A 250 -20.42 6.37 -10.45
CA ILE A 250 -20.63 5.13 -9.74
C ILE A 250 -21.50 4.24 -10.61
N TYR A 251 -21.06 3.01 -10.78
CA TYR A 251 -21.78 2.01 -11.56
C TYR A 251 -21.90 0.72 -10.74
N ARG A 252 -23.09 0.20 -10.67
CA ARG A 252 -23.44 -1.16 -10.28
C ARG A 252 -24.63 -1.58 -11.17
N ASP A 253 -24.84 -2.89 -11.35
CA ASP A 253 -25.87 -3.37 -12.28
C ASP A 253 -27.27 -2.85 -12.01
N ASP A 254 -27.59 -2.55 -10.74
CA ASP A 254 -28.90 -2.06 -10.31
C ASP A 254 -28.93 -0.54 -10.08
N ILE A 255 -27.77 0.12 -9.98
CA ILE A 255 -27.68 1.57 -9.65
C ILE A 255 -26.56 2.24 -10.45
N GLN A 256 -26.84 3.43 -10.96
CA GLN A 256 -25.84 4.33 -11.54
C GLN A 256 -25.96 5.71 -10.93
N ALA A 257 -24.85 6.35 -10.61
CA ALA A 257 -24.84 7.69 -10.07
C ALA A 257 -23.71 8.53 -10.68
N VAL A 258 -24.01 9.82 -10.90
CA VAL A 258 -23.03 10.84 -11.31
C VAL A 258 -23.12 12.00 -10.35
N CYS A 259 -21.98 12.45 -9.82
CA CYS A 259 -21.92 13.60 -8.91
C CYS A 259 -20.56 14.29 -8.99
N ASP A 260 -20.46 15.51 -8.42
CA ASP A 260 -19.19 16.24 -8.36
C ASP A 260 -18.22 15.63 -7.34
N SER A 261 -18.75 15.16 -6.22
CA SER A 261 -17.97 14.51 -5.18
C SER A 261 -18.82 13.52 -4.39
N ALA A 262 -18.17 12.53 -3.78
CA ALA A 262 -18.83 11.55 -2.95
C ALA A 262 -17.98 11.24 -1.71
N ARG A 263 -18.64 10.86 -0.62
CA ARG A 263 -18.00 10.39 0.60
C ARG A 263 -18.61 9.05 0.99
N TYR A 264 -17.77 8.06 1.18
CA TYR A 264 -18.15 6.76 1.70
C TYR A 264 -17.65 6.61 3.14
N HIS A 265 -18.55 6.25 4.05
CA HIS A 265 -18.22 5.96 5.43
C HIS A 265 -18.21 4.46 5.65
N GLY A 266 -17.04 3.90 5.88
CA GLY A 266 -16.88 2.46 6.12
C GLY A 266 -17.60 1.95 7.37
N LYS A 267 -17.85 2.83 8.37
CA LYS A 267 -18.56 2.46 9.58
C LYS A 267 -20.01 2.02 9.34
N ASP A 268 -20.72 2.73 8.48
CA ASP A 268 -22.15 2.59 8.28
C ASP A 268 -22.46 2.03 6.88
N SER A 269 -21.43 1.85 6.04
CA SER A 269 -21.52 1.52 4.62
C SER A 269 -22.40 2.53 3.85
N VAL A 270 -22.38 3.80 4.25
CA VAL A 270 -23.19 4.87 3.67
C VAL A 270 -22.37 5.67 2.68
N LEU A 271 -22.86 5.76 1.46
CA LEU A 271 -22.35 6.64 0.43
C LEU A 271 -23.12 7.95 0.41
N LEU A 272 -22.45 9.07 0.63
CA LEU A 272 -22.99 10.42 0.63
C LEU A 272 -22.47 11.20 -0.59
N PRO A 273 -23.23 11.27 -1.66
CA PRO A 273 -22.88 12.11 -2.80
C PRO A 273 -23.14 13.60 -2.49
N HIS A 274 -22.33 14.49 -3.08
CA HIS A 274 -22.45 15.94 -2.92
C HIS A 274 -22.49 16.62 -4.28
N HIS A 275 -23.36 17.64 -4.42
CA HIS A 275 -23.55 18.47 -5.59
C HIS A 275 -23.91 17.72 -6.89
N TYR A 276 -25.03 18.05 -7.50
CA TYR A 276 -25.52 17.46 -8.75
C TYR A 276 -25.49 15.94 -8.78
N ILE A 277 -26.54 15.31 -8.29
CA ILE A 277 -26.65 13.86 -8.33
C ILE A 277 -27.72 13.48 -9.32
N VAL A 278 -27.35 12.62 -10.27
CA VAL A 278 -28.29 11.86 -11.05
C VAL A 278 -28.11 10.40 -10.63
N VAL A 279 -29.08 9.86 -9.94
CA VAL A 279 -29.13 8.42 -9.63
C VAL A 279 -30.14 7.79 -10.58
N VAL A 280 -29.70 6.78 -11.33
CA VAL A 280 -30.56 6.00 -12.20
C VAL A 280 -30.65 4.60 -11.61
N GLU A 281 -31.79 4.23 -11.10
CA GLU A 281 -32.10 2.89 -10.62
C GLU A 281 -32.70 2.06 -11.75
N PHE A 282 -32.05 0.96 -12.13
CA PHE A 282 -32.54 0.03 -13.14
C PHE A 282 -33.55 -0.94 -12.53
N GLY A 283 -34.82 -0.68 -12.74
CA GLY A 283 -35.94 -1.54 -12.29
C GLY A 283 -37.24 -0.81 -12.16
N ASN A 284 -37.23 0.40 -11.59
CA ASN A 284 -38.43 1.23 -11.40
C ASN A 284 -38.46 2.50 -12.26
N ARG A 285 -37.48 2.71 -13.16
CA ARG A 285 -37.39 3.85 -14.08
C ARG A 285 -37.51 5.23 -13.39
N CYS A 286 -36.97 5.40 -12.23
CA CYS A 286 -36.96 6.65 -11.52
C CYS A 286 -35.58 7.32 -11.60
N ILE A 287 -35.56 8.63 -11.84
CA ILE A 287 -34.35 9.48 -11.77
C ILE A 287 -34.46 10.31 -10.51
N GLY A 288 -33.55 10.15 -9.57
CA GLY A 288 -33.46 10.94 -8.35
C GLY A 288 -32.45 12.08 -8.51
N GLN A 289 -32.88 13.33 -8.32
CA GLN A 289 -32.02 14.50 -8.28
C GLN A 289 -31.97 15.05 -6.86
N LEU A 290 -30.79 15.12 -6.26
CA LEU A 290 -30.62 15.76 -4.96
C LEU A 290 -30.44 17.27 -5.15
N HIS A 291 -31.40 18.05 -4.68
CA HIS A 291 -31.31 19.50 -4.70
C HIS A 291 -30.32 20.03 -3.65
N ARG A 292 -29.77 21.24 -3.84
CA ARG A 292 -28.89 21.93 -2.87
C ARG A 292 -29.47 22.03 -1.46
N SER A 293 -30.80 21.86 -1.31
CA SER A 293 -31.51 21.84 -0.04
C SER A 293 -31.42 20.52 0.72
N GLY A 294 -30.74 19.47 0.15
CA GLY A 294 -30.71 18.13 0.76
C GLY A 294 -31.97 17.29 0.53
N GLN A 295 -32.92 17.76 -0.27
CA GLN A 295 -34.09 16.97 -0.65
C GLN A 295 -33.83 16.17 -1.92
N LEU A 296 -34.07 14.87 -1.87
CA LEU A 296 -34.08 13.99 -3.03
C LEU A 296 -35.45 14.11 -3.73
N VAL A 297 -35.48 14.63 -4.96
CA VAL A 297 -36.67 14.72 -5.78
C VAL A 297 -36.61 13.61 -6.82
N TRP A 298 -37.59 12.72 -6.79
CA TRP A 298 -37.71 11.63 -7.75
C TRP A 298 -38.57 12.07 -8.93
N HIS A 299 -38.05 11.94 -10.14
CA HIS A 299 -38.79 12.14 -11.40
C HIS A 299 -38.92 10.79 -12.10
N ASP A 300 -40.06 10.52 -12.71
CA ASP A 300 -40.11 9.40 -13.64
C ASP A 300 -39.24 9.70 -14.88
N ALA A 301 -38.75 8.66 -15.54
CA ALA A 301 -37.82 8.81 -16.67
C ALA A 301 -38.43 9.57 -17.87
N GLN A 302 -39.76 9.70 -17.95
CA GLN A 302 -40.44 10.41 -19.00
C GLN A 302 -40.49 11.91 -18.69
N THR A 303 -40.74 12.30 -17.45
CA THR A 303 -40.73 13.68 -16.95
C THR A 303 -39.34 14.29 -17.01
N ALA A 304 -38.30 13.52 -16.66
CA ALA A 304 -36.91 13.96 -16.71
C ALA A 304 -36.42 14.28 -18.14
N ARG A 305 -36.91 13.59 -19.16
CA ARG A 305 -36.60 13.89 -20.58
C ARG A 305 -37.28 15.17 -21.07
N THR A 306 -38.48 15.45 -20.62
CA THR A 306 -39.22 16.67 -21.02
C THR A 306 -38.70 17.93 -20.32
N GLU A 307 -38.13 17.81 -19.14
CA GLU A 307 -37.54 18.92 -18.38
C GLU A 307 -36.08 19.22 -18.71
N GLY A 308 -35.47 18.52 -19.66
CA GLY A 308 -34.09 18.76 -20.08
C GLY A 308 -33.04 18.41 -19.04
N LEU A 309 -33.36 17.56 -18.09
CA LEU A 309 -32.43 17.03 -17.09
C LEU A 309 -31.47 16.01 -17.75
N GLY A 310 -30.52 16.53 -18.49
CA GLY A 310 -29.25 16.03 -18.97
C GLY A 310 -29.02 14.51 -19.09
N LEU A 311 -29.92 13.80 -19.81
CA LEU A 311 -29.57 12.51 -20.38
C LEU A 311 -28.93 12.78 -21.76
N GLY A 312 -27.65 13.10 -21.77
CA GLY A 312 -26.87 13.09 -23.03
C GLY A 312 -26.91 11.67 -23.58
N ASP A 313 -27.30 11.52 -24.84
CA ASP A 313 -27.16 10.27 -25.59
C ASP A 313 -25.70 9.85 -25.62
N HIS A 314 -25.33 8.97 -24.69
CA HIS A 314 -24.15 8.13 -24.81
C HIS A 314 -24.64 6.70 -24.94
N THR A 315 -25.03 6.34 -26.15
CA THR A 315 -24.98 4.92 -26.59
C THR A 315 -23.53 4.48 -26.72
N PRO A 316 -23.21 3.20 -26.41
CA PRO A 316 -21.86 2.65 -26.33
C PRO A 316 -21.07 2.74 -27.63
#